data_c397ffc3d826a3073468fb922d9dba06
#
_entry.id   c397ffc3d826a3073468fb922d9dba06
#
_cell.length_a   1.000
_cell.length_b   1.000
_cell.length_c   1.000
_cell.angle_alpha   90.00
_cell.angle_beta   90.00
_cell.angle_gamma   90.00
#
_symmetry.space_group_name_H-M   'P 1'
#
loop_
_entity.id
_entity.type
_entity.pdbx_description
1 polymer ?
#
loop_
_entity_poly.entity_id
_entity_poly.type
_entity_poly.pdbx_seq_one_letter_code
_entity_poly.pdbx_strand_id
1 'polypeptide(L)'
;MPTEDAKKYARVVAGACEDVYVVATRRSLNISALDVEFDSGRGPGPHEDHVLTISTKDKAVSVERSGIPHEWIATLGTGYIDARFVKCVTLLLAKLEEKAAEAGISL
;
A
#
# COMPACT_ATOMS: atom_id res chain seq x y z
N MET A 1 12.40 -6.43 -23.09
CA MET A 1 13.18 -5.56 -22.20
C MET A 1 12.25 -4.54 -21.55
N PRO A 2 12.34 -4.34 -20.24
CA PRO A 2 11.52 -3.30 -19.61
C PRO A 2 11.96 -1.92 -20.07
N THR A 3 10.99 -1.07 -20.32
CA THR A 3 11.24 0.32 -20.70
C THR A 3 11.66 1.12 -19.47
N GLU A 4 12.20 2.33 -19.71
CA GLU A 4 12.52 3.25 -18.62
C GLU A 4 11.27 3.58 -17.79
N ASP A 5 10.12 3.71 -18.44
CA ASP A 5 8.85 3.98 -17.76
C ASP A 5 8.44 2.82 -16.86
N ALA A 6 8.64 1.57 -17.31
CA ALA A 6 8.33 0.40 -16.52
C ALA A 6 9.24 0.30 -15.29
N LYS A 7 10.53 0.62 -15.45
CA LYS A 7 11.49 0.64 -14.34
C LYS A 7 11.15 1.72 -13.31
N LYS A 8 10.78 2.90 -13.79
CA LYS A 8 10.36 4.01 -12.96
C LYS A 8 9.11 3.66 -12.18
N TYR A 9 8.14 3.06 -12.86
CA TYR A 9 6.90 2.60 -12.24
C TYR A 9 7.18 1.58 -11.14
N ALA A 10 8.02 0.60 -11.40
CA ALA A 10 8.37 -0.43 -10.42
C ALA A 10 9.02 0.18 -9.17
N ARG A 11 9.87 1.20 -9.33
CA ARG A 11 10.49 1.89 -8.20
C ARG A 11 9.48 2.67 -7.38
N VAL A 12 8.53 3.32 -8.04
CA VAL A 12 7.46 4.06 -7.35
C VAL A 12 6.60 3.10 -6.52
N VAL A 13 6.22 1.98 -7.10
CA VAL A 13 5.42 0.96 -6.41
C VAL A 13 6.19 0.38 -5.23
N ALA A 14 7.47 0.06 -5.41
CA ALA A 14 8.30 -0.46 -4.33
C ALA A 14 8.40 0.55 -3.18
N GLY A 15 8.60 1.82 -3.50
CA GLY A 15 8.64 2.89 -2.50
C GLY A 15 7.31 3.04 -1.77
N ALA A 16 6.20 2.91 -2.47
CA ALA A 16 4.88 2.99 -1.88
C ALA A 16 4.63 1.82 -0.91
N CYS A 17 5.08 0.62 -1.26
CA CYS A 17 4.99 -0.53 -0.37
C CYS A 17 5.80 -0.31 0.91
N GLU A 18 7.01 0.24 0.79
CA GLU A 18 7.83 0.60 1.95
C GLU A 18 7.12 1.62 2.84
N ASP A 19 6.47 2.60 2.23
CA ASP A 19 5.72 3.62 2.95
C ASP A 19 4.58 3.00 3.77
N VAL A 20 3.90 2.00 3.21
CA VAL A 20 2.85 1.26 3.94
C VAL A 20 3.45 0.59 5.17
N TYR A 21 4.60 -0.06 5.05
CA TYR A 21 5.26 -0.69 6.19
C TYR A 21 5.71 0.34 7.24
N VAL A 22 6.14 1.52 6.80
CA VAL A 22 6.49 2.61 7.73
C VAL A 22 5.27 3.03 8.55
N VAL A 23 4.12 3.23 7.90
CA VAL A 23 2.88 3.60 8.59
C VAL A 23 2.44 2.50 9.54
N ALA A 24 2.53 1.24 9.11
CA ALA A 24 2.19 0.09 9.96
C ALA A 24 3.08 0.02 11.20
N THR A 25 4.38 0.30 11.04
CA THR A 25 5.33 0.34 12.16
C THR A 25 4.96 1.44 13.15
N ARG A 26 4.55 2.61 12.65
CA ARG A 26 4.10 3.72 13.50
C ARG A 26 2.86 3.37 14.32
N ARG A 27 2.06 2.42 13.82
CA ARG A 27 0.88 1.91 14.54
C ARG A 27 1.21 0.72 15.43
N SER A 28 2.49 0.38 15.57
CA SER A 28 2.96 -0.75 16.38
C SER A 28 2.47 -2.11 15.89
N LEU A 29 2.23 -2.23 14.58
CA LEU A 29 1.85 -3.50 13.98
C LEU A 29 3.08 -4.33 13.66
N ASN A 30 2.93 -5.64 13.69
CA ASN A 30 3.99 -6.57 13.30
C ASN A 30 4.06 -6.66 11.78
N ILE A 31 4.98 -5.91 11.18
CA ILE A 31 5.09 -5.84 9.72
C ILE A 31 5.50 -7.18 9.10
N SER A 32 6.15 -8.06 9.85
CA SER A 32 6.51 -9.39 9.33
C SER A 32 5.29 -10.30 9.13
N ALA A 33 4.14 -9.95 9.71
CA ALA A 33 2.90 -10.68 9.53
C ALA A 33 2.04 -10.11 8.40
N LEU A 34 2.48 -9.04 7.75
CA LEU A 34 1.72 -8.33 6.72
C LEU A 34 2.28 -8.57 5.34
N ASP A 35 1.39 -8.51 4.37
CA ASP A 35 1.73 -8.53 2.96
C ASP A 35 1.08 -7.33 2.29
N VAL A 36 1.81 -6.65 1.42
CA VAL A 36 1.35 -5.43 0.76
C VAL A 36 1.51 -5.60 -0.74
N GLU A 37 0.43 -5.37 -1.47
CA GLU A 37 0.45 -5.46 -2.92
C GLU A 37 -0.17 -4.21 -3.54
N PHE A 38 0.45 -3.72 -4.60
CA PHE A 38 -0.11 -2.70 -5.45
C PHE A 38 -0.40 -3.28 -6.82
N ASP A 39 -1.58 -2.98 -7.32
CA ASP A 39 -1.95 -3.33 -8.67
C ASP A 39 -2.28 -2.05 -9.41
N SER A 40 -1.90 -1.97 -10.67
CA SER A 40 -2.26 -0.81 -11.47
C SER A 40 -3.74 -0.88 -11.80
N GLY A 41 -4.39 0.27 -11.73
CA GLY A 41 -5.75 0.39 -12.22
C GLY A 41 -5.79 0.18 -13.72
N ARG A 42 -6.97 0.20 -14.26
CA ARG A 42 -7.15 0.02 -15.69
C ARG A 42 -6.82 1.27 -16.46
N GLY A 43 -6.14 1.09 -17.57
CA GLY A 43 -5.86 2.11 -18.51
C GLY A 43 -4.40 2.51 -18.53
N PRO A 44 -3.87 2.73 -19.72
CA PRO A 44 -2.51 3.23 -19.87
C PRO A 44 -2.46 4.72 -19.60
N GLY A 45 -1.40 5.16 -18.95
CA GLY A 45 -1.11 6.56 -18.88
C GLY A 45 -1.03 7.15 -17.47
N PRO A 46 -0.80 8.46 -17.40
CA PRO A 46 -0.50 9.13 -16.13
C PRO A 46 -1.69 9.28 -15.18
N HIS A 47 -2.87 8.88 -15.61
CA HIS A 47 -4.08 8.97 -14.79
C HIS A 47 -4.50 7.63 -14.20
N GLU A 48 -3.60 6.65 -14.24
CA GLU A 48 -3.90 5.35 -13.65
C GLU A 48 -4.09 5.47 -12.16
N ASP A 49 -5.19 4.89 -11.69
CA ASP A 49 -5.41 4.71 -10.28
C ASP A 49 -4.84 3.37 -9.85
N HIS A 50 -4.40 3.30 -8.62
CA HIS A 50 -3.83 2.08 -8.08
C HIS A 50 -4.78 1.40 -7.12
N VAL A 51 -4.63 0.10 -6.99
CA VAL A 51 -5.34 -0.69 -5.98
C VAL A 51 -4.30 -1.17 -4.98
N LEU A 52 -4.50 -0.81 -3.72
CA LEU A 52 -3.65 -1.24 -2.62
C LEU A 52 -4.36 -2.35 -1.86
N THR A 53 -3.71 -3.50 -1.72
CA THR A 53 -4.20 -4.61 -0.91
C THR A 53 -3.22 -4.86 0.22
N ILE A 54 -3.73 -4.87 1.45
CA ILE A 54 -2.96 -5.23 2.64
C ILE A 54 -3.61 -6.45 3.25
N SER A 55 -2.84 -7.48 3.48
CA SER A 55 -3.35 -8.74 4.02
C SER A 55 -2.38 -9.32 5.04
N THR A 56 -2.85 -10.32 5.78
CA THR A 56 -1.97 -11.17 6.56
C THR A 56 -1.18 -12.08 5.61
N LYS A 57 -0.03 -12.56 6.07
CA LYS A 57 0.85 -13.43 5.23
C LYS A 57 0.12 -14.67 4.74
N ASP A 58 -0.77 -15.23 5.54
CA ASP A 58 -1.54 -16.42 5.20
C ASP A 58 -2.80 -16.10 4.39
N LYS A 59 -3.03 -14.81 4.08
CA LYS A 59 -4.21 -14.33 3.33
C LYS A 59 -5.54 -14.59 4.03
N ALA A 60 -5.52 -14.89 5.32
CA ALA A 60 -6.75 -15.16 6.09
C ALA A 60 -7.62 -13.90 6.21
N VAL A 61 -6.98 -12.73 6.31
CA VAL A 61 -7.67 -11.44 6.38
C VAL A 61 -7.03 -10.49 5.39
N SER A 62 -7.86 -9.76 4.67
CA SER A 62 -7.40 -8.86 3.61
C SER A 62 -8.29 -7.63 3.54
N VAL A 63 -7.71 -6.49 3.24
CA VAL A 63 -8.42 -5.25 2.95
C VAL A 63 -7.86 -4.64 1.68
N GLU A 64 -8.71 -3.91 0.97
CA GLU A 64 -8.37 -3.36 -0.33
C GLU A 64 -8.87 -1.92 -0.44
N ARG A 65 -8.09 -1.07 -1.10
CA ARG A 65 -8.50 0.26 -1.48
C ARG A 65 -8.18 0.48 -2.96
N SER A 66 -9.20 0.76 -3.75
CA SER A 66 -9.03 1.14 -5.15
C SER A 66 -9.06 2.67 -5.30
N GLY A 67 -8.78 3.15 -6.49
CA GLY A 67 -8.87 4.57 -6.79
C GLY A 67 -7.82 5.43 -6.12
N ILE A 68 -6.63 4.89 -5.86
CA ILE A 68 -5.52 5.67 -5.32
C ILE A 68 -4.79 6.37 -6.47
N PRO A 69 -4.85 7.71 -6.55
CA PRO A 69 -4.18 8.41 -7.63
C PRO A 69 -2.66 8.18 -7.60
N HIS A 70 -2.08 8.03 -8.77
CA HIS A 70 -0.63 7.84 -8.89
C HIS A 70 0.16 8.95 -8.20
N GLU A 71 -0.32 10.19 -8.25
CA GLU A 71 0.36 11.33 -7.64
C GLU A 71 0.53 11.19 -6.12
N TRP A 72 -0.29 10.38 -5.46
CA TRP A 72 -0.16 10.16 -4.02
C TRP A 72 1.02 9.25 -3.67
N ILE A 73 1.45 8.42 -4.60
CA ILE A 73 2.56 7.49 -4.35
C ILE A 73 3.84 7.90 -5.07
N ALA A 74 3.76 8.84 -6.00
CA ALA A 74 4.90 9.27 -6.81
C ALA A 74 5.78 10.28 -6.06
N THR A 75 6.17 9.94 -4.82
CA THR A 75 6.98 10.81 -3.96
C THR A 75 8.43 10.35 -3.87
N LEU A 76 8.83 9.45 -4.76
CA LEU A 76 10.18 8.88 -4.75
C LEU A 76 11.26 9.98 -4.79
N GLY A 77 12.16 9.94 -3.83
CA GLY A 77 13.27 10.90 -3.77
C GLY A 77 12.96 12.19 -3.02
N THR A 78 11.75 12.38 -2.54
CA THR A 78 11.37 13.59 -1.80
C THR A 78 11.69 13.51 -0.31
N GLY A 79 11.86 12.29 0.21
CA GLY A 79 12.16 12.09 1.63
C GLY A 79 10.95 12.14 2.54
N TYR A 80 9.75 12.28 2.00
CA TYR A 80 8.53 12.28 2.80
C TYR A 80 7.42 11.47 2.12
N ILE A 81 6.41 11.11 2.90
CA ILE A 81 5.25 10.37 2.43
C ILE A 81 4.10 11.36 2.25
N ASP A 82 3.39 11.30 1.13
CA ASP A 82 2.24 12.18 0.89
C ASP A 82 1.19 11.98 1.99
N ALA A 83 0.72 13.07 2.58
CA ALA A 83 -0.23 13.02 3.69
C ALA A 83 -1.55 12.34 3.30
N ARG A 84 -1.97 12.47 2.05
CA ARG A 84 -3.20 11.83 1.55
C ARG A 84 -3.03 10.31 1.53
N PHE A 85 -1.84 9.86 1.14
CA PHE A 85 -1.51 8.44 1.13
C PHE A 85 -1.42 7.90 2.56
N VAL A 86 -0.78 8.63 3.47
CA VAL A 86 -0.70 8.24 4.89
C VAL A 86 -2.10 8.05 5.48
N LYS A 87 -3.01 8.99 5.20
CA LYS A 87 -4.39 8.90 5.68
C LYS A 87 -5.09 7.66 5.13
N CYS A 88 -4.94 7.42 3.84
CA CYS A 88 -5.51 6.27 3.16
C CYS A 88 -5.01 4.96 3.79
N VAL A 89 -3.70 4.85 3.97
CA VAL A 89 -3.08 3.65 4.56
C VAL A 89 -3.52 3.46 6.01
N THR A 90 -3.57 4.55 6.77
CA THR A 90 -4.01 4.50 8.17
C THR A 90 -5.43 3.94 8.30
N LEU A 91 -6.35 4.41 7.46
CA LEU A 91 -7.72 3.92 7.47
C LEU A 91 -7.80 2.45 7.06
N LEU A 92 -7.00 2.06 6.09
CA LEU A 92 -6.98 0.69 5.61
C LEU A 92 -6.40 -0.26 6.66
N LEU A 93 -5.33 0.14 7.33
CA LEU A 93 -4.74 -0.64 8.41
C LEU A 93 -5.70 -0.78 9.59
N ALA A 94 -6.44 0.27 9.94
CA ALA A 94 -7.44 0.20 10.99
C ALA A 94 -8.52 -0.83 10.66
N LYS A 95 -8.94 -0.87 9.40
CA LYS A 95 -9.89 -1.88 8.93
C LYS A 95 -9.32 -3.29 9.04
N LEU A 96 -8.06 -3.47 8.68
CA LEU A 96 -7.40 -4.76 8.77
C LEU A 96 -7.31 -5.23 10.21
N GLU A 97 -6.93 -4.33 11.13
CA GLU A 97 -6.86 -4.64 12.57
C GLU A 97 -8.22 -5.11 13.09
N GLU A 98 -9.29 -4.42 12.70
CA GLU A 98 -10.65 -4.75 13.09
C GLU A 98 -11.07 -6.14 12.59
N LYS A 99 -10.82 -6.41 11.31
CA LYS A 99 -11.12 -7.72 10.71
C LYS A 99 -10.29 -8.83 11.33
N ALA A 100 -9.03 -8.56 11.62
CA ALA A 100 -8.15 -9.53 12.28
C ALA A 100 -8.64 -9.85 13.67
N ALA A 101 -9.05 -8.85 14.44
CA ALA A 101 -9.61 -9.06 15.76
C ALA A 101 -10.86 -9.93 15.73
N GLU A 102 -11.75 -9.70 14.78
CA GLU A 102 -12.95 -10.51 14.58
C GLU A 102 -12.61 -11.97 14.25
N ALA A 103 -11.51 -12.18 13.56
CA ALA A 103 -11.04 -13.51 13.16
C ALA A 103 -10.15 -14.17 14.24
N GLY A 104 -9.90 -13.48 15.35
CA GLY A 104 -9.04 -13.99 16.42
C GLY A 104 -7.55 -13.94 16.06
N ILE A 105 -7.16 -13.08 15.12
CA ILE A 105 -5.78 -12.94 14.67
C ILE A 105 -5.15 -11.71 15.34
N SER A 106 -3.98 -11.88 15.93
CA SER A 106 -3.21 -10.80 16.52
C SER A 106 -2.25 -10.19 15.51
N LEU A 107 -2.24 -8.90 15.39
CA LEU A 107 -1.32 -8.18 14.50
C LEU A 107 -0.28 -7.39 15.30
#